data_8dc06887797602f5b80595bfedfae14a
#
_entry.id   8dc06887797602f5b80595bfedfae14a
#
_cell.length_a   1.000
_cell.length_b   1.000
_cell.length_c   1.000
_cell.angle_alpha   90.00
_cell.angle_beta   90.00
_cell.angle_gamma   90.00
#
_symmetry.space_group_name_H-M   'P 1'
#
loop_
_entity.id
_entity.type
_entity.pdbx_description
1 polymer ?
#
loop_
_entity_poly.entity_id
_entity_poly.type
_entity_poly.pdbx_seq_one_letter_code
_entity_poly.pdbx_strand_id
1 'polypeptide(L)'
;MIFIGLKYKFLEKGIAVVNASDPIPAVVESDATGDVKNIFDDIKNVTGVDVVNLVWRRLAITQNALPYLWKVLRPAYESGFISHQAVEFQNQLVIPKLPKFKGEILFASGVDNLGKMTINNILASYNRTNATNLIALQAALINLNGGEDVALEPIQKKLAGDNLLPMPRLPALSDLNPKIISLVEELNSFGEEDGKIIASMYRHLAYWPNYLALIKIALEPIASTGELKRAIEKSREQSAKKAIYLSKFLAPFPPSTSSSCFSEIKSVLELFTRHPLSKMVVICGMLIEALEK
;
A
#
# COMPACT_ATOMS: atom_id res chain seq x y z
N MET A 1 15.26 -1.18 -33.07
CA MET A 1 13.84 -1.28 -33.44
C MET A 1 13.06 -0.51 -32.37
N ILE A 2 12.45 0.58 -32.79
CA ILE A 2 12.03 1.73 -31.99
C ILE A 2 10.70 1.39 -31.32
N PHE A 3 10.66 1.35 -29.98
CA PHE A 3 9.38 1.39 -29.28
C PHE A 3 9.00 2.84 -29.01
N ILE A 4 8.19 3.36 -29.92
CA ILE A 4 7.58 4.68 -29.85
C ILE A 4 6.38 4.61 -28.91
N GLY A 5 6.37 5.57 -27.99
CA GLY A 5 5.42 5.86 -26.95
C GLY A 5 3.94 5.61 -27.24
N LEU A 6 3.32 4.86 -26.37
CA LEU A 6 1.87 4.88 -26.17
C LEU A 6 1.53 6.09 -25.29
N LYS A 7 1.34 7.25 -25.92
CA LYS A 7 0.59 8.37 -25.36
C LYS A 7 -0.88 7.95 -25.32
N TYR A 8 -1.39 7.55 -24.16
CA TYR A 8 -2.83 7.41 -23.98
C TYR A 8 -3.46 8.81 -23.96
N LYS A 9 -4.05 9.16 -25.10
CA LYS A 9 -4.88 10.32 -25.28
C LYS A 9 -6.32 9.91 -24.94
N PHE A 10 -6.75 10.08 -23.70
CA PHE A 10 -8.16 10.18 -23.38
C PHE A 10 -8.45 11.65 -23.07
N LEU A 11 -8.84 12.35 -24.11
CA LEU A 11 -9.36 13.71 -24.03
C LEU A 11 -10.87 13.63 -23.89
N GLU A 12 -11.37 13.81 -22.67
CA GLU A 12 -12.54 14.64 -22.39
C GLU A 12 -12.72 14.71 -20.87
N LYS A 13 -12.50 15.92 -20.33
CA LYS A 13 -12.65 16.36 -18.92
C LYS A 13 -11.57 15.87 -17.92
N GLY A 14 -10.49 16.64 -17.82
CA GLY A 14 -9.68 16.72 -16.59
C GLY A 14 -8.89 15.45 -16.21
N ILE A 15 -7.95 15.03 -17.03
CA ILE A 15 -7.09 13.88 -16.73
C ILE A 15 -5.79 14.38 -16.13
N ALA A 16 -5.53 13.94 -14.90
CA ALA A 16 -4.26 14.08 -14.22
C ALA A 16 -3.11 13.40 -15.00
N VAL A 17 -1.92 13.97 -14.89
CA VAL A 17 -0.72 13.44 -15.54
C VAL A 17 -0.42 12.05 -15.00
N VAL A 18 -0.31 11.07 -15.89
CA VAL A 18 0.15 9.71 -15.56
C VAL A 18 1.66 9.70 -15.59
N ASN A 19 2.31 9.31 -14.49
CA ASN A 19 3.75 9.15 -14.48
C ASN A 19 4.14 7.89 -15.26
N ALA A 20 4.59 8.08 -16.50
CA ALA A 20 5.02 7.00 -17.38
C ALA A 20 6.37 6.38 -16.97
N SER A 21 7.07 6.96 -15.99
CA SER A 21 8.36 6.46 -15.49
C SER A 21 8.22 5.43 -14.36
N ASP A 22 7.05 5.33 -13.73
CA ASP A 22 6.79 4.26 -12.76
C ASP A 22 6.47 2.95 -13.50
N PRO A 23 6.92 1.78 -13.01
CA PRO A 23 6.66 0.48 -13.65
C PRO A 23 5.16 0.18 -13.83
N ILE A 24 4.32 0.80 -13.03
CA ILE A 24 2.86 0.72 -13.15
C ILE A 24 2.29 2.13 -13.32
N PRO A 25 1.57 2.37 -14.43
CA PRO A 25 0.91 3.65 -14.66
C PRO A 25 -0.06 3.99 -13.52
N ALA A 26 0.04 5.19 -12.97
CA ALA A 26 -0.81 5.67 -11.89
C ALA A 26 -0.93 7.20 -11.96
N VAL A 27 -2.04 7.74 -11.46
CA VAL A 27 -2.18 9.20 -11.32
C VAL A 27 -1.19 9.70 -10.28
N VAL A 28 -0.45 10.76 -10.60
CA VAL A 28 0.38 11.48 -9.63
C VAL A 28 -0.55 12.26 -8.69
N GLU A 29 -0.42 12.05 -7.37
CA GLU A 29 -1.36 12.63 -6.41
C GLU A 29 -1.43 14.16 -6.49
N SER A 30 -0.28 14.84 -6.64
CA SER A 30 -0.22 16.30 -6.78
C SER A 30 -0.91 16.84 -8.04
N ASP A 31 -1.05 15.99 -9.06
CA ASP A 31 -1.58 16.39 -10.36
C ASP A 31 -3.06 15.96 -10.54
N ALA A 32 -3.63 15.34 -9.50
CA ALA A 32 -5.04 14.96 -9.50
C ALA A 32 -5.95 16.18 -9.53
N THR A 33 -6.99 16.14 -10.36
CA THR A 33 -7.99 17.21 -10.54
C THR A 33 -9.41 16.62 -10.52
N GLY A 34 -10.42 17.51 -10.39
CA GLY A 34 -11.83 17.11 -10.46
C GLY A 34 -12.21 16.02 -9.47
N ASP A 35 -13.01 15.08 -9.90
CA ASP A 35 -13.53 13.99 -9.05
C ASP A 35 -12.43 13.08 -8.49
N VAL A 36 -11.34 12.85 -9.24
CA VAL A 36 -10.21 12.06 -8.76
C VAL A 36 -9.55 12.73 -7.55
N LYS A 37 -9.35 14.05 -7.61
CA LYS A 37 -8.81 14.82 -6.48
C LYS A 37 -9.74 14.75 -5.28
N ASN A 38 -11.05 14.94 -5.49
CA ASN A 38 -12.03 14.90 -4.40
C ASN A 38 -12.04 13.52 -3.70
N ILE A 39 -11.96 12.43 -4.48
CA ILE A 39 -11.89 11.07 -3.92
C ILE A 39 -10.56 10.85 -3.18
N PHE A 40 -9.43 11.33 -3.71
CA PHE A 40 -8.14 11.23 -3.02
C PHE A 40 -8.13 11.98 -1.69
N ASP A 41 -8.71 13.17 -1.65
CA ASP A 41 -8.84 13.94 -0.42
C ASP A 41 -9.78 13.23 0.58
N ASP A 42 -10.89 12.65 0.13
CA ASP A 42 -11.80 11.87 0.98
C ASP A 42 -11.13 10.58 1.50
N ILE A 43 -10.37 9.87 0.66
CA ILE A 43 -9.55 8.72 1.11
C ILE A 43 -8.60 9.13 2.24
N LYS A 44 -7.86 10.23 2.07
CA LYS A 44 -6.95 10.72 3.11
C LYS A 44 -7.69 11.06 4.40
N ASN A 45 -8.80 11.77 4.30
CA ASN A 45 -9.60 12.17 5.45
C ASN A 45 -10.19 10.98 6.20
N VAL A 46 -10.76 10.01 5.47
CA VAL A 46 -11.42 8.83 6.05
C VAL A 46 -10.40 7.85 6.65
N THR A 47 -9.28 7.64 5.98
CA THR A 47 -8.25 6.69 6.43
C THR A 47 -7.21 7.33 7.38
N GLY A 48 -7.21 8.66 7.51
CA GLY A 48 -6.27 9.39 8.36
C GLY A 48 -4.81 9.28 7.90
N VAL A 49 -4.55 9.42 6.59
CA VAL A 49 -3.21 9.32 6.00
C VAL A 49 -2.90 10.54 5.14
N ASP A 50 -1.61 10.87 5.03
CA ASP A 50 -1.16 12.02 4.23
C ASP A 50 -0.93 11.68 2.75
N VAL A 51 -0.76 10.39 2.42
CA VAL A 51 -0.38 9.92 1.08
C VAL A 51 -1.38 8.88 0.59
N VAL A 52 -1.90 9.07 -0.61
CA VAL A 52 -2.78 8.10 -1.27
C VAL A 52 -1.97 6.89 -1.75
N ASN A 53 -2.32 5.69 -1.28
CA ASN A 53 -1.63 4.47 -1.68
C ASN A 53 -1.69 4.24 -3.21
N LEU A 54 -0.66 3.62 -3.74
CA LEU A 54 -0.50 3.38 -5.17
C LEU A 54 -1.70 2.68 -5.82
N VAL A 55 -2.35 1.76 -5.11
CA VAL A 55 -3.52 1.04 -5.62
C VAL A 55 -4.66 1.98 -6.00
N TRP A 56 -4.97 2.98 -5.16
CA TRP A 56 -6.01 3.98 -5.44
C TRP A 56 -5.64 4.86 -6.62
N ARG A 57 -4.36 5.26 -6.70
CA ARG A 57 -3.83 6.04 -7.82
C ARG A 57 -3.83 5.25 -9.13
N ARG A 58 -3.59 3.93 -9.07
CA ARG A 58 -3.69 3.02 -10.23
C ARG A 58 -5.14 2.85 -10.70
N LEU A 59 -6.09 2.70 -9.78
CA LEU A 59 -7.51 2.62 -10.11
C LEU A 59 -8.04 3.91 -10.76
N ALA A 60 -7.46 5.05 -10.45
CA ALA A 60 -7.87 6.34 -10.99
C ALA A 60 -7.63 6.50 -12.51
N ILE A 61 -6.77 5.69 -13.12
CA ILE A 61 -6.56 5.71 -14.58
C ILE A 61 -7.61 4.92 -15.37
N THR A 62 -8.43 4.13 -14.71
CA THR A 62 -9.52 3.38 -15.32
C THR A 62 -10.84 4.09 -15.06
N GLN A 63 -11.57 4.38 -16.13
CA GLN A 63 -12.85 5.10 -16.03
C GLN A 63 -13.79 4.43 -15.04
N ASN A 64 -14.30 5.18 -14.07
CA ASN A 64 -15.22 4.76 -13.03
C ASN A 64 -14.69 3.72 -12.02
N ALA A 65 -13.49 3.14 -12.19
CA ALA A 65 -13.00 2.12 -11.28
C ALA A 65 -12.76 2.66 -9.86
N LEU A 66 -12.07 3.78 -9.73
CA LEU A 66 -11.85 4.44 -8.43
C LEU A 66 -13.16 4.83 -7.75
N PRO A 67 -14.08 5.62 -8.37
CA PRO A 67 -15.32 6.04 -7.71
C PRO A 67 -16.22 4.84 -7.35
N TYR A 68 -16.30 3.82 -8.17
CA TYR A 68 -17.13 2.65 -7.88
C TYR A 68 -16.59 1.84 -6.70
N LEU A 69 -15.28 1.55 -6.72
CA LEU A 69 -14.68 0.81 -5.61
C LEU A 69 -14.69 1.62 -4.31
N TRP A 70 -14.40 2.92 -4.37
CA TRP A 70 -14.43 3.76 -3.18
C TRP A 70 -15.84 3.88 -2.60
N LYS A 71 -16.86 4.00 -3.43
CA LYS A 71 -18.26 4.00 -2.98
C LYS A 71 -18.62 2.73 -2.18
N VAL A 72 -18.13 1.57 -2.60
CA VAL A 72 -18.37 0.28 -1.91
C VAL A 72 -17.60 0.20 -0.58
N LEU A 73 -16.34 0.66 -0.55
CA LEU A 73 -15.46 0.48 0.60
C LEU A 73 -15.51 1.62 1.62
N ARG A 74 -15.87 2.82 1.20
CA ARG A 74 -15.87 4.02 2.06
C ARG A 74 -16.61 3.84 3.38
N PRO A 75 -17.85 3.31 3.42
CA PRO A 75 -18.58 3.13 4.69
C PRO A 75 -17.82 2.23 5.68
N ALA A 76 -17.20 1.17 5.19
CA ALA A 76 -16.43 0.25 6.03
C ALA A 76 -15.13 0.88 6.58
N TYR A 77 -14.49 1.77 5.82
CA TYR A 77 -13.37 2.56 6.32
C TYR A 77 -13.82 3.60 7.35
N GLU A 78 -14.91 4.33 7.06
CA GLU A 78 -15.43 5.40 7.91
C GLU A 78 -15.94 4.89 9.27
N SER A 79 -16.55 3.70 9.29
CA SER A 79 -17.02 3.05 10.52
C SER A 79 -15.87 2.65 11.46
N GLY A 80 -14.62 2.61 10.98
CA GLY A 80 -13.47 2.08 11.72
C GLY A 80 -13.36 0.56 11.72
N PHE A 81 -14.31 -0.15 11.10
CA PHE A 81 -14.33 -1.61 11.08
C PHE A 81 -13.07 -2.20 10.44
N ILE A 82 -12.66 -1.69 9.27
CA ILE A 82 -11.45 -2.15 8.58
C ILE A 82 -10.21 -1.93 9.45
N SER A 83 -10.10 -0.77 10.10
CA SER A 83 -8.97 -0.44 10.96
C SER A 83 -8.88 -1.39 12.17
N HIS A 84 -10.02 -1.74 12.77
CA HIS A 84 -10.07 -2.71 13.86
C HIS A 84 -9.62 -4.11 13.38
N GLN A 85 -10.15 -4.59 12.26
CA GLN A 85 -9.74 -5.88 11.70
C GLN A 85 -8.26 -5.92 11.31
N ALA A 86 -7.70 -4.79 10.83
CA ALA A 86 -6.30 -4.69 10.48
C ALA A 86 -5.39 -4.78 11.73
N VAL A 87 -5.75 -4.13 12.83
CA VAL A 87 -5.00 -4.22 14.09
C VAL A 87 -5.03 -5.65 14.65
N GLU A 88 -6.20 -6.30 14.66
CA GLU A 88 -6.29 -7.70 15.07
C GLU A 88 -5.44 -8.62 14.19
N PHE A 89 -5.48 -8.42 12.88
CA PHE A 89 -4.67 -9.17 11.92
C PHE A 89 -3.17 -8.99 12.19
N GLN A 90 -2.71 -7.75 12.34
CA GLN A 90 -1.31 -7.45 12.62
C GLN A 90 -0.82 -8.07 13.95
N ASN A 91 -1.64 -8.02 15.00
CA ASN A 91 -1.32 -8.62 16.30
C ASN A 91 -1.23 -10.16 16.25
N GLN A 92 -1.92 -10.80 15.33
CA GLN A 92 -1.91 -12.26 15.13
C GLN A 92 -0.83 -12.72 14.15
N LEU A 93 -0.26 -11.79 13.38
CA LEU A 93 0.71 -12.13 12.33
C LEU A 93 2.07 -12.47 12.95
N VAL A 94 2.52 -13.71 12.73
CA VAL A 94 3.89 -14.13 13.09
C VAL A 94 4.82 -13.74 11.96
N ILE A 95 5.75 -12.83 12.24
CA ILE A 95 6.75 -12.34 11.29
C ILE A 95 8.15 -12.77 11.69
N PRO A 96 9.07 -12.98 10.71
CA PRO A 96 10.48 -13.23 10.99
C PRO A 96 11.12 -12.07 11.76
N LYS A 97 12.10 -12.36 12.59
CA LYS A 97 12.79 -11.34 13.39
C LYS A 97 14.06 -10.85 12.70
N LEU A 98 14.19 -9.56 12.56
CA LEU A 98 15.43 -8.90 12.18
C LEU A 98 16.32 -8.62 13.39
N PRO A 99 17.65 -8.49 13.19
CA PRO A 99 18.53 -7.91 14.20
C PRO A 99 18.05 -6.51 14.59
N LYS A 100 18.22 -6.14 15.86
CA LYS A 100 17.88 -4.80 16.33
C LYS A 100 18.84 -3.75 15.76
N PHE A 101 18.30 -2.70 15.18
CA PHE A 101 19.06 -1.54 14.70
C PHE A 101 19.30 -0.59 15.87
N LYS A 102 20.42 -0.82 16.59
CA LYS A 102 20.83 -0.01 17.71
C LYS A 102 21.18 1.43 17.29
N GLY A 103 21.13 2.36 18.26
CA GLY A 103 21.37 3.78 18.00
C GLY A 103 22.68 4.06 17.28
N GLU A 104 23.76 3.36 17.66
CA GLU A 104 25.08 3.50 17.02
C GLU A 104 25.08 3.05 15.57
N ILE A 105 24.36 1.97 15.24
CA ILE A 105 24.24 1.46 13.87
C ILE A 105 23.42 2.44 13.03
N LEU A 106 22.32 2.97 13.56
CA LEU A 106 21.50 3.98 12.90
C LEU A 106 22.29 5.25 12.63
N PHE A 107 23.03 5.75 13.65
CA PHE A 107 23.88 6.92 13.50
C PHE A 107 24.97 6.71 12.42
N ALA A 108 25.65 5.57 12.45
CA ALA A 108 26.65 5.22 11.42
C ALA A 108 26.04 5.09 10.02
N SER A 109 24.75 4.79 9.92
CA SER A 109 23.98 4.77 8.67
C SER A 109 23.44 6.15 8.27
N GLY A 110 23.83 7.23 8.96
CA GLY A 110 23.37 8.59 8.67
C GLY A 110 21.94 8.88 9.14
N VAL A 111 21.42 8.09 10.09
CA VAL A 111 20.11 8.27 10.68
C VAL A 111 20.25 8.90 12.05
N ASP A 112 20.04 10.20 12.13
CA ASP A 112 19.97 10.93 13.41
C ASP A 112 18.63 10.71 14.12
N ASN A 113 18.40 11.37 15.25
CA ASN A 113 17.16 11.22 16.02
C ASN A 113 15.93 11.66 15.22
N LEU A 114 16.00 12.74 14.46
CA LEU A 114 14.88 13.20 13.61
C LEU A 114 14.62 12.21 12.48
N GLY A 115 15.68 11.71 11.84
CA GLY A 115 15.62 10.66 10.82
C GLY A 115 14.97 9.39 11.37
N LYS A 116 15.37 8.94 12.59
CA LYS A 116 14.74 7.77 13.26
C LYS A 116 13.24 7.99 13.47
N MET A 117 12.83 9.16 13.97
CA MET A 117 11.42 9.50 14.15
C MET A 117 10.67 9.49 12.81
N THR A 118 11.25 10.08 11.78
CA THR A 118 10.66 10.15 10.44
C THR A 118 10.53 8.76 9.81
N ILE A 119 11.57 7.94 9.90
CA ILE A 119 11.54 6.54 9.43
C ILE A 119 10.45 5.74 10.16
N ASN A 120 10.38 5.86 11.48
CA ASN A 120 9.34 5.17 12.25
C ASN A 120 7.93 5.61 11.82
N ASN A 121 7.73 6.90 11.59
CA ASN A 121 6.47 7.44 11.08
C ASN A 121 6.11 6.89 9.69
N ILE A 122 7.08 6.85 8.77
CA ILE A 122 6.93 6.25 7.43
C ILE A 122 6.49 4.78 7.57
N LEU A 123 7.23 4.00 8.35
CA LEU A 123 6.96 2.57 8.54
C LEU A 123 5.59 2.32 9.16
N ALA A 124 5.23 3.08 10.21
CA ALA A 124 3.93 2.97 10.87
C ALA A 124 2.76 3.32 9.93
N SER A 125 2.91 4.38 9.12
CA SER A 125 1.92 4.76 8.12
C SER A 125 1.71 3.66 7.07
N TYR A 126 2.80 3.13 6.50
CA TYR A 126 2.70 2.05 5.52
C TYR A 126 2.21 0.74 6.14
N ASN A 127 2.63 0.40 7.35
CA ASN A 127 2.15 -0.80 8.05
C ASN A 127 0.64 -0.78 8.23
N ARG A 128 0.10 0.36 8.72
CA ARG A 128 -1.34 0.55 8.89
C ARG A 128 -2.09 0.50 7.56
N THR A 129 -1.63 1.27 6.56
CA THR A 129 -2.37 1.40 5.29
C THR A 129 -2.29 0.13 4.44
N ASN A 130 -1.18 -0.60 4.46
CA ASN A 130 -1.09 -1.87 3.74
C ASN A 130 -2.00 -2.93 4.36
N ALA A 131 -2.08 -3.02 5.68
CA ALA A 131 -2.96 -3.98 6.36
C ALA A 131 -4.44 -3.68 6.10
N THR A 132 -4.86 -2.41 6.23
CA THR A 132 -6.25 -2.00 5.96
C THR A 132 -6.62 -2.22 4.50
N ASN A 133 -5.77 -1.80 3.56
CA ASN A 133 -6.01 -2.00 2.13
C ASN A 133 -6.01 -3.49 1.76
N LEU A 134 -5.12 -4.31 2.31
CA LEU A 134 -5.08 -5.74 2.02
C LEU A 134 -6.43 -6.41 2.34
N ILE A 135 -6.97 -6.18 3.54
CA ILE A 135 -8.26 -6.75 3.97
C ILE A 135 -9.41 -6.17 3.13
N ALA A 136 -9.45 -4.85 2.94
CA ALA A 136 -10.52 -4.18 2.21
C ALA A 136 -10.59 -4.61 0.74
N LEU A 137 -9.45 -4.69 0.07
CA LEU A 137 -9.41 -5.05 -1.35
C LEU A 137 -9.67 -6.55 -1.57
N GLN A 138 -9.24 -7.43 -0.66
CA GLN A 138 -9.63 -8.83 -0.69
C GLN A 138 -11.14 -9.00 -0.45
N ALA A 139 -11.74 -8.23 0.46
CA ALA A 139 -13.19 -8.25 0.67
C ALA A 139 -13.96 -7.76 -0.56
N ALA A 140 -13.47 -6.71 -1.22
CA ALA A 140 -14.06 -6.23 -2.47
C ALA A 140 -13.95 -7.27 -3.60
N LEU A 141 -12.86 -8.04 -3.69
CA LEU A 141 -12.73 -9.16 -4.64
C LEU A 141 -13.79 -10.24 -4.41
N ILE A 142 -14.08 -10.56 -3.16
CA ILE A 142 -15.16 -11.51 -2.81
C ILE A 142 -16.50 -10.92 -3.21
N ASN A 143 -16.75 -9.66 -2.90
CA ASN A 143 -17.99 -8.95 -3.19
C ASN A 143 -18.27 -8.77 -4.70
N LEU A 144 -17.24 -8.72 -5.54
CA LEU A 144 -17.39 -8.70 -7.01
C LEU A 144 -18.15 -9.91 -7.55
N ASN A 145 -18.20 -11.03 -6.81
CA ASN A 145 -18.91 -12.24 -7.18
C ASN A 145 -20.34 -12.32 -6.57
N GLY A 146 -20.83 -11.25 -5.97
CA GLY A 146 -22.13 -11.14 -5.32
C GLY A 146 -21.99 -11.07 -3.79
N GLY A 147 -22.20 -9.89 -3.22
CA GLY A 147 -22.24 -9.65 -1.77
C GLY A 147 -23.68 -9.49 -1.28
N GLU A 148 -23.92 -9.83 -0.02
CA GLU A 148 -25.15 -9.48 0.68
C GLU A 148 -25.01 -8.08 1.27
N ASP A 149 -26.03 -7.24 1.12
CA ASP A 149 -26.06 -5.91 1.72
C ASP A 149 -26.52 -6.02 3.19
N VAL A 150 -25.56 -6.12 4.09
CA VAL A 150 -25.80 -6.15 5.54
C VAL A 150 -25.25 -4.87 6.16
N ALA A 151 -26.05 -4.16 6.94
CA ALA A 151 -25.63 -2.94 7.60
C ALA A 151 -24.43 -3.19 8.54
N LEU A 152 -23.39 -2.36 8.42
CA LEU A 152 -22.28 -2.32 9.37
C LEU A 152 -22.75 -1.66 10.66
N GLU A 153 -22.61 -2.36 11.79
CA GLU A 153 -22.71 -1.71 13.10
C GLU A 153 -21.49 -0.81 13.29
N PRO A 154 -21.69 0.48 13.61
CA PRO A 154 -20.57 1.38 13.84
C PRO A 154 -19.74 0.89 15.04
N ILE A 155 -18.46 0.68 14.82
CA ILE A 155 -17.54 0.48 15.94
C ILE A 155 -17.37 1.84 16.63
N GLN A 156 -17.89 1.96 17.85
CA GLN A 156 -17.94 3.24 18.61
C GLN A 156 -16.57 3.86 18.92
N LYS A 157 -15.47 3.19 18.59
CA LYS A 157 -14.12 3.69 18.82
C LYS A 157 -13.39 3.76 17.48
N LYS A 158 -13.49 4.91 16.82
CA LYS A 158 -12.50 5.28 15.80
C LYS A 158 -11.14 5.15 16.47
N LEU A 159 -10.31 4.22 16.02
CA LEU A 159 -8.94 4.14 16.50
C LEU A 159 -8.35 5.54 16.27
N ALA A 160 -7.95 6.20 17.35
CA ALA A 160 -7.32 7.50 17.27
C ALA A 160 -6.19 7.35 16.25
N GLY A 161 -6.24 8.13 15.18
CA GLY A 161 -5.09 8.20 14.29
C GLY A 161 -3.93 8.62 15.18
N ASP A 162 -2.87 7.82 15.26
CA ASP A 162 -1.65 8.24 15.89
C ASP A 162 -1.35 9.63 15.37
N ASN A 163 -0.90 10.56 16.22
CA ASN A 163 -0.40 11.87 15.81
C ASN A 163 0.89 11.64 15.02
N LEU A 164 0.74 11.15 13.80
CA LEU A 164 1.85 10.87 12.91
C LEU A 164 2.41 12.22 12.43
N LEU A 165 3.72 12.33 12.41
CA LEU A 165 4.39 13.47 11.79
C LEU A 165 4.00 13.52 10.30
N PRO A 166 3.96 14.71 9.68
CA PRO A 166 3.73 14.80 8.24
C PRO A 166 4.73 13.93 7.47
N MET A 167 4.23 13.18 6.50
CA MET A 167 5.07 12.37 5.63
C MET A 167 5.91 13.25 4.70
N PRO A 168 7.21 12.97 4.51
CA PRO A 168 7.96 13.64 3.47
C PRO A 168 7.35 13.36 2.10
N ARG A 169 7.61 14.23 1.11
CA ARG A 169 7.16 14.00 -0.27
C ARG A 169 7.72 12.66 -0.78
N LEU A 170 6.88 11.85 -1.42
CA LEU A 170 7.33 10.62 -2.08
C LEU A 170 8.23 10.98 -3.27
N PRO A 171 9.51 10.58 -3.29
CA PRO A 171 10.39 10.86 -4.43
C PRO A 171 9.88 10.15 -5.70
N ALA A 172 9.93 10.79 -6.86
CA ALA A 172 9.78 10.07 -8.12
C ALA A 172 11.02 9.17 -8.33
N LEU A 173 10.88 8.06 -9.06
CA LEU A 173 12.03 7.22 -9.37
C LEU A 173 13.09 8.00 -10.16
N SER A 174 12.66 8.89 -11.05
CA SER A 174 13.54 9.79 -11.80
C SER A 174 14.35 10.75 -10.95
N ASP A 175 13.92 11.03 -9.72
CA ASP A 175 14.61 11.93 -8.79
C ASP A 175 15.73 11.21 -8.01
N LEU A 176 15.78 9.88 -8.08
CA LEU A 176 16.72 9.06 -7.35
C LEU A 176 18.00 8.79 -8.16
N ASN A 177 19.13 8.68 -7.45
CA ASN A 177 20.38 8.23 -8.07
C ASN A 177 20.22 6.80 -8.60
N PRO A 178 20.75 6.45 -9.81
CA PRO A 178 20.63 5.09 -10.38
C PRO A 178 21.08 3.97 -9.43
N LYS A 179 22.11 4.17 -8.62
CA LYS A 179 22.55 3.17 -7.63
C LYS A 179 21.52 2.95 -6.52
N ILE A 180 20.78 4.00 -6.14
CA ILE A 180 19.69 3.90 -5.15
C ILE A 180 18.50 3.21 -5.79
N ILE A 181 18.18 3.48 -7.05
CA ILE A 181 17.14 2.76 -7.79
C ILE A 181 17.43 1.27 -7.79
N SER A 182 18.65 0.85 -8.16
CA SER A 182 19.05 -0.56 -8.16
C SER A 182 18.91 -1.20 -6.78
N LEU A 183 19.25 -0.49 -5.70
CA LEU A 183 19.08 -0.98 -4.34
C LEU A 183 17.59 -1.12 -3.96
N VAL A 184 16.74 -0.18 -4.36
CA VAL A 184 15.29 -0.24 -4.16
C VAL A 184 14.68 -1.41 -4.94
N GLU A 185 15.09 -1.64 -6.19
CA GLU A 185 14.63 -2.75 -7.02
C GLU A 185 15.04 -4.10 -6.41
N GLU A 186 16.27 -4.21 -5.95
CA GLU A 186 16.76 -5.42 -5.27
C GLU A 186 15.98 -5.72 -3.99
N LEU A 187 15.79 -4.73 -3.12
CA LEU A 187 14.95 -4.85 -1.93
C LEU A 187 13.51 -5.24 -2.28
N ASN A 188 12.99 -4.67 -3.36
CA ASN A 188 11.63 -4.94 -3.81
C ASN A 188 11.48 -6.37 -4.37
N SER A 189 12.55 -7.01 -4.82
CA SER A 189 12.51 -8.41 -5.30
C SER A 189 12.43 -9.44 -4.17
N PHE A 190 12.80 -9.08 -2.94
CA PHE A 190 12.79 -10.00 -1.81
C PHE A 190 11.38 -10.53 -1.51
N GLY A 191 11.27 -11.85 -1.40
CA GLY A 191 10.04 -12.57 -1.08
C GLY A 191 9.04 -12.72 -2.24
N GLU A 192 9.38 -12.24 -3.43
CA GLU A 192 8.52 -12.33 -4.63
C GLU A 192 9.31 -12.62 -5.90
N GLU A 193 8.68 -13.37 -6.81
CA GLU A 193 9.25 -13.71 -8.11
C GLU A 193 8.95 -12.64 -9.18
N ASP A 194 7.88 -11.84 -9.02
CA ASP A 194 7.34 -10.91 -10.02
C ASP A 194 7.38 -9.44 -9.55
N GLY A 195 8.46 -8.97 -8.97
CA GLY A 195 8.61 -7.63 -8.35
C GLY A 195 8.37 -6.39 -9.24
N LYS A 196 7.37 -6.44 -10.12
CA LYS A 196 7.03 -5.35 -11.07
C LYS A 196 6.53 -4.07 -10.40
N ILE A 197 5.93 -4.19 -9.21
CA ILE A 197 5.42 -3.03 -8.47
C ILE A 197 6.46 -2.62 -7.43
N ILE A 198 7.07 -1.46 -7.62
CA ILE A 198 7.98 -0.92 -6.62
C ILE A 198 7.18 -0.33 -5.46
N ALA A 199 7.37 -0.89 -4.27
CA ALA A 199 6.70 -0.43 -3.07
C ALA A 199 7.14 1.01 -2.71
N SER A 200 6.16 1.90 -2.56
CA SER A 200 6.41 3.32 -2.25
C SER A 200 7.17 3.51 -0.93
N MET A 201 7.07 2.58 0.00
CA MET A 201 7.82 2.60 1.27
C MET A 201 9.32 2.66 1.04
N TYR A 202 9.87 1.83 0.14
CA TYR A 202 11.31 1.87 -0.17
C TYR A 202 11.73 3.18 -0.82
N ARG A 203 10.86 3.78 -1.65
CA ARG A 203 11.12 5.11 -2.23
C ARG A 203 11.17 6.19 -1.16
N HIS A 204 10.30 6.17 -0.16
CA HIS A 204 10.37 7.08 0.98
C HIS A 204 11.64 6.87 1.81
N LEU A 205 12.06 5.62 2.02
CA LEU A 205 13.30 5.32 2.73
C LEU A 205 14.57 5.67 1.93
N ALA A 206 14.45 5.97 0.63
CA ALA A 206 15.57 6.41 -0.20
C ALA A 206 16.19 7.76 0.23
N TYR A 207 15.52 8.53 1.09
CA TYR A 207 16.14 9.68 1.78
C TYR A 207 17.31 9.27 2.68
N TRP A 208 17.40 7.99 3.08
CA TRP A 208 18.48 7.40 3.89
C TRP A 208 19.07 6.17 3.17
N PRO A 209 19.93 6.39 2.13
CA PRO A 209 20.45 5.28 1.31
C PRO A 209 21.23 4.24 2.11
N ASN A 210 22.01 4.67 3.10
CA ASN A 210 22.76 3.74 3.95
C ASN A 210 21.83 2.90 4.84
N TYR A 211 20.70 3.46 5.26
CA TYR A 211 19.68 2.71 5.97
C TYR A 211 19.00 1.68 5.06
N LEU A 212 18.74 2.00 3.79
CA LEU A 212 18.27 1.00 2.81
C LEU A 212 19.30 -0.13 2.63
N ALA A 213 20.57 0.17 2.57
CA ALA A 213 21.64 -0.84 2.49
C ALA A 213 21.67 -1.73 3.76
N LEU A 214 21.48 -1.13 4.94
CA LEU A 214 21.35 -1.88 6.20
C LEU A 214 20.12 -2.81 6.18
N ILE A 215 18.99 -2.34 5.70
CA ILE A 215 17.78 -3.16 5.52
C ILE A 215 18.06 -4.34 4.59
N LYS A 216 18.74 -4.11 3.46
CA LYS A 216 19.09 -5.18 2.52
C LYS A 216 19.90 -6.28 3.22
N ILE A 217 20.99 -5.91 3.89
CA ILE A 217 21.86 -6.84 4.61
C ILE A 217 21.07 -7.66 5.65
N ALA A 218 20.12 -7.00 6.34
CA ALA A 218 19.32 -7.66 7.37
C ALA A 218 18.23 -8.58 6.79
N LEU A 219 17.62 -8.25 5.65
CA LEU A 219 16.56 -9.04 5.02
C LEU A 219 17.09 -10.19 4.17
N GLU A 220 18.27 -10.08 3.58
CA GLU A 220 18.82 -11.04 2.61
C GLU A 220 18.91 -12.47 3.16
N PRO A 221 19.35 -12.75 4.42
CA PRO A 221 19.35 -14.10 4.97
C PRO A 221 17.93 -14.69 5.10
N ILE A 222 16.95 -13.86 5.48
CA ILE A 222 15.56 -14.29 5.65
C ILE A 222 14.90 -14.56 4.29
N ALA A 223 15.25 -13.73 3.28
CA ALA A 223 14.76 -13.91 1.93
C ALA A 223 15.36 -15.19 1.28
N SER A 224 16.67 -15.42 1.44
CA SER A 224 17.39 -16.57 0.86
C SER A 224 16.93 -17.93 1.42
N THR A 225 16.52 -18.00 2.68
CA THR A 225 15.96 -19.20 3.31
C THR A 225 14.50 -19.47 2.93
N GLY A 226 13.85 -18.55 2.21
CA GLY A 226 12.42 -18.60 1.90
C GLY A 226 11.51 -18.30 3.09
N GLU A 227 12.06 -17.94 4.24
CA GLU A 227 11.26 -17.61 5.43
C GLU A 227 10.39 -16.38 5.19
N LEU A 228 10.92 -15.36 4.51
CA LEU A 228 10.15 -14.17 4.13
C LEU A 228 8.98 -14.53 3.22
N LYS A 229 9.19 -15.39 2.22
CA LYS A 229 8.12 -15.84 1.30
C LYS A 229 7.00 -16.53 2.06
N ARG A 230 7.33 -17.46 2.97
CA ARG A 230 6.34 -18.14 3.82
C ARG A 230 5.55 -17.19 4.70
N ALA A 231 6.21 -16.18 5.28
CA ALA A 231 5.53 -15.16 6.09
C ALA A 231 4.55 -14.32 5.26
N ILE A 232 4.93 -13.95 4.03
CA ILE A 232 4.07 -13.22 3.08
C ILE A 232 2.84 -14.06 2.69
N GLU A 233 3.03 -15.34 2.36
CA GLU A 233 1.93 -16.27 2.05
C GLU A 233 0.96 -16.38 3.23
N LYS A 234 1.48 -16.55 4.45
CA LYS A 234 0.68 -16.61 5.66
C LYS A 234 -0.07 -15.30 5.95
N SER A 235 0.54 -14.16 5.69
CA SER A 235 -0.14 -12.86 5.82
C SER A 235 -1.34 -12.76 4.88
N ARG A 236 -1.21 -13.25 3.66
CA ARG A 236 -2.26 -13.29 2.64
C ARG A 236 -3.42 -14.21 3.06
N GLU A 237 -3.11 -15.39 3.60
CA GLU A 237 -4.13 -16.31 4.09
C GLU A 237 -4.88 -15.78 5.32
N GLN A 238 -4.18 -15.17 6.26
CA GLN A 238 -4.79 -14.62 7.46
C GLN A 238 -5.66 -13.39 7.17
N SER A 239 -5.19 -12.49 6.29
CA SER A 239 -5.99 -11.34 5.87
C SER A 239 -7.24 -11.77 5.08
N ALA A 240 -7.16 -12.84 4.28
CA ALA A 240 -8.32 -13.38 3.56
C ALA A 240 -9.44 -13.85 4.50
N LYS A 241 -9.12 -14.40 5.67
CA LYS A 241 -10.14 -14.76 6.68
C LYS A 241 -10.89 -13.54 7.19
N LYS A 242 -10.19 -12.42 7.41
CA LYS A 242 -10.80 -11.15 7.80
C LYS A 242 -11.63 -10.55 6.66
N ALA A 243 -11.16 -10.69 5.42
CA ALA A 243 -11.84 -10.22 4.22
C ALA A 243 -13.16 -10.95 3.97
N ILE A 244 -13.23 -12.26 4.21
CA ILE A 244 -14.49 -13.05 4.10
C ILE A 244 -15.55 -12.50 5.05
N TYR A 245 -15.15 -12.13 6.28
CA TYR A 245 -16.10 -11.53 7.22
C TYR A 245 -16.53 -10.14 6.75
N LEU A 246 -15.58 -9.28 6.35
CA LEU A 246 -15.87 -7.92 5.87
C LEU A 246 -16.75 -7.92 4.61
N SER A 247 -16.56 -8.88 3.68
CA SER A 247 -17.29 -8.88 2.41
C SER A 247 -18.80 -8.98 2.57
N LYS A 248 -19.30 -9.56 3.67
CA LYS A 248 -20.71 -9.65 4.00
C LYS A 248 -21.40 -8.31 4.29
N PHE A 249 -20.60 -7.29 4.57
CA PHE A 249 -21.07 -5.96 4.92
C PHE A 249 -20.80 -4.91 3.82
N LEU A 250 -20.28 -5.33 2.68
CA LEU A 250 -20.05 -4.43 1.57
C LEU A 250 -21.28 -4.34 0.68
N ALA A 251 -21.69 -3.12 0.39
CA ALA A 251 -22.74 -2.88 -0.59
C ALA A 251 -22.37 -3.47 -1.96
N PRO A 252 -23.35 -3.92 -2.76
CA PRO A 252 -23.08 -4.39 -4.11
C PRO A 252 -22.50 -3.26 -4.99
N PHE A 253 -21.73 -3.65 -5.99
CA PHE A 253 -21.25 -2.69 -6.97
C PHE A 253 -22.41 -2.06 -7.75
N PRO A 254 -22.30 -0.78 -8.17
CA PRO A 254 -23.34 -0.11 -8.92
C PRO A 254 -23.75 -0.91 -10.17
N PRO A 255 -25.06 -1.08 -10.46
CA PRO A 255 -25.54 -1.79 -11.66
C PRO A 255 -25.01 -1.20 -12.99
N SER A 256 -24.63 0.07 -12.98
CA SER A 256 -24.04 0.76 -14.12
C SER A 256 -22.58 0.40 -14.37
N THR A 257 -21.95 -0.47 -13.55
CA THR A 257 -20.56 -0.88 -13.72
C THR A 257 -20.44 -1.77 -14.96
N SER A 258 -19.69 -1.33 -15.96
CA SER A 258 -19.49 -2.12 -17.18
C SER A 258 -18.62 -3.35 -16.93
N SER A 259 -18.76 -4.38 -17.75
CA SER A 259 -17.96 -5.62 -17.65
C SER A 259 -16.44 -5.33 -17.78
N SER A 260 -16.06 -4.36 -18.59
CA SER A 260 -14.65 -3.95 -18.72
C SER A 260 -14.12 -3.27 -17.45
N CYS A 261 -14.94 -2.43 -16.80
CA CYS A 261 -14.58 -1.80 -15.53
C CYS A 261 -14.45 -2.86 -14.41
N PHE A 262 -15.37 -3.83 -14.35
CA PHE A 262 -15.27 -4.97 -13.42
C PHE A 262 -13.98 -5.77 -13.62
N SER A 263 -13.66 -6.11 -14.86
CA SER A 263 -12.44 -6.87 -15.20
C SER A 263 -11.18 -6.12 -14.78
N GLU A 264 -11.14 -4.81 -15.01
CA GLU A 264 -10.00 -3.98 -14.61
C GLU A 264 -9.90 -3.84 -13.10
N ILE A 265 -11.00 -3.56 -12.39
CA ILE A 265 -11.01 -3.55 -10.92
C ILE A 265 -10.47 -4.88 -10.39
N LYS A 266 -11.02 -6.00 -10.84
CA LYS A 266 -10.60 -7.34 -10.42
C LYS A 266 -9.09 -7.54 -10.62
N SER A 267 -8.59 -7.25 -11.82
CA SER A 267 -7.17 -7.39 -12.16
C SER A 267 -6.25 -6.55 -11.25
N VAL A 268 -6.63 -5.30 -10.98
CA VAL A 268 -5.87 -4.42 -10.08
C VAL A 268 -5.90 -4.95 -8.65
N LEU A 269 -7.07 -5.37 -8.15
CA LEU A 269 -7.19 -5.88 -6.79
C LEU A 269 -6.39 -7.19 -6.61
N GLU A 270 -6.47 -8.13 -7.55
CA GLU A 270 -5.68 -9.37 -7.54
C GLU A 270 -4.18 -9.07 -7.51
N LEU A 271 -3.72 -8.17 -8.38
CA LEU A 271 -2.32 -7.78 -8.48
C LEU A 271 -1.81 -7.19 -7.15
N PHE A 272 -2.52 -6.23 -6.59
CA PHE A 272 -2.06 -5.51 -5.39
C PHE A 272 -2.18 -6.33 -4.11
N THR A 273 -3.22 -7.14 -3.96
CA THR A 273 -3.40 -8.01 -2.78
C THR A 273 -2.43 -9.19 -2.80
N ARG A 274 -2.11 -9.70 -3.99
CA ARG A 274 -1.16 -10.81 -4.15
C ARG A 274 0.28 -10.38 -3.92
N HIS A 275 0.68 -9.21 -4.39
CA HIS A 275 2.07 -8.79 -4.42
C HIS A 275 2.42 -7.73 -3.37
N PRO A 276 2.23 -6.40 -3.60
CA PRO A 276 2.86 -5.43 -2.73
C PRO A 276 2.23 -5.35 -1.33
N LEU A 277 0.91 -5.47 -1.21
CA LEU A 277 0.26 -5.23 0.08
C LEU A 277 0.60 -6.30 1.11
N SER A 278 0.47 -7.58 0.76
CA SER A 278 0.79 -8.70 1.66
C SER A 278 2.26 -8.72 2.07
N LYS A 279 3.17 -8.41 1.12
CA LYS A 279 4.60 -8.29 1.38
C LYS A 279 4.91 -7.13 2.33
N MET A 280 4.35 -5.95 2.07
CA MET A 280 4.68 -4.76 2.84
C MET A 280 4.13 -4.79 4.26
N VAL A 281 3.03 -5.48 4.53
CA VAL A 281 2.58 -5.73 5.91
C VAL A 281 3.65 -6.48 6.70
N VAL A 282 4.24 -7.52 6.13
CA VAL A 282 5.30 -8.31 6.79
C VAL A 282 6.55 -7.47 6.97
N ILE A 283 7.07 -6.86 5.90
CA ILE A 283 8.34 -6.12 5.94
C ILE A 283 8.25 -4.88 6.83
N CYS A 284 7.16 -4.12 6.76
CA CYS A 284 6.99 -2.96 7.65
C CYS A 284 6.95 -3.40 9.13
N GLY A 285 6.23 -4.48 9.44
CA GLY A 285 6.22 -5.05 10.79
C GLY A 285 7.60 -5.44 11.29
N MET A 286 8.37 -6.17 10.46
CA MET A 286 9.75 -6.56 10.78
C MET A 286 10.65 -5.35 11.02
N LEU A 287 10.55 -4.31 10.20
CA LEU A 287 11.36 -3.10 10.33
C LEU A 287 10.97 -2.26 11.55
N ILE A 288 9.69 -2.16 11.88
CA ILE A 288 9.21 -1.50 13.12
C ILE A 288 9.76 -2.22 14.35
N GLU A 289 9.70 -3.56 14.35
CA GLU A 289 10.28 -4.33 15.46
C GLU A 289 11.81 -4.19 15.53
N ALA A 290 12.50 -4.04 14.41
CA ALA A 290 13.96 -3.88 14.37
C ALA A 290 14.43 -2.52 14.90
N LEU A 291 13.60 -1.47 14.77
CA LEU A 291 13.90 -0.17 15.35
C LEU A 291 13.73 -0.25 16.88
N GLU A 292 14.80 -0.01 17.65
CA GLU A 292 14.69 0.13 19.11
C GLU A 292 13.78 1.31 19.47
N LYS A 293 12.86 1.05 20.42
CA LYS A 293 12.01 2.10 21.00
C LYS A 293 12.83 3.04 21.88
#